data_1df6113074a71d9f5ccbc1d030f3e9ed
#
_entry.id   1df6113074a71d9f5ccbc1d030f3e9ed
#
_cell.length_a   1.000
_cell.length_b   1.000
_cell.length_c   1.000
_cell.angle_alpha   90.00
_cell.angle_beta   90.00
_cell.angle_gamma   90.00
#
_symmetry.space_group_name_H-M   'P 1'
#
loop_
_entity.id
_entity.type
_entity.pdbx_description
1 polymer ?
#
loop_
_entity_poly.entity_id
_entity_poly.type
_entity_poly.pdbx_seq_one_letter_code
_entity_poly.pdbx_strand_id
1 'polypeptide(L)'
;LGLPISAAAILFTSVVGDLTTWFWTDIPKDAGWSEPPWWYVLALPTIAGVFVFGATKMPGKGGHSPLEGLGMGALELRELPSVIVAALASLVFGVVLGPEAPLTAIGLTLGLVGARIAGLDEQGVKVMSIAGAFAAIATIFGGPIPSSLLLFEIVAASGMVASNLIGRLLAPGLLAAGIGALLLTGVNGWDGVHSGGFR
;
A
#
# COMPACT_ATOMS: atom_id res chain seq x y z
N LEU A 1 -7.81 -5.69 13.94
CA LEU A 1 -7.14 -4.64 13.13
C LEU A 1 -6.76 -5.11 11.72
N GLY A 2 -6.26 -6.35 11.53
CA GLY A 2 -5.88 -6.86 10.21
C GLY A 2 -7.00 -6.73 9.17
N LEU A 3 -8.23 -7.13 9.50
CA LEU A 3 -9.36 -7.09 8.56
C LEU A 3 -9.65 -5.70 7.97
N PRO A 4 -9.86 -4.62 8.74
CA PRO A 4 -10.16 -3.32 8.16
C PRO A 4 -8.97 -2.74 7.39
N ILE A 5 -7.74 -3.03 7.79
CA ILE A 5 -6.54 -2.58 7.09
C ILE A 5 -6.43 -3.29 5.73
N SER A 6 -6.61 -4.60 5.70
CA SER A 6 -6.58 -5.37 4.46
C SER A 6 -7.73 -4.99 3.53
N ALA A 7 -8.92 -4.72 4.07
CA ALA A 7 -10.03 -4.21 3.28
C ALA A 7 -9.73 -2.84 2.65
N ALA A 8 -9.12 -1.92 3.41
CA ALA A 8 -8.69 -0.63 2.88
C ALA A 8 -7.60 -0.78 1.80
N ALA A 9 -6.66 -1.71 1.98
CA ALA A 9 -5.62 -2.01 1.01
C ALA A 9 -6.19 -2.60 -0.29
N ILE A 10 -7.11 -3.56 -0.19
CA ILE A 10 -7.80 -4.15 -1.34
C ILE A 10 -8.63 -3.09 -2.07
N LEU A 11 -9.36 -2.25 -1.34
CA LEU A 11 -10.12 -1.15 -1.94
C LEU A 11 -9.20 -0.21 -2.71
N PHE A 12 -8.08 0.19 -2.12
CA PHE A 12 -7.10 1.05 -2.77
C PHE A 12 -6.56 0.42 -4.07
N THR A 13 -6.14 -0.84 -4.03
CA THR A 13 -5.61 -1.53 -5.21
C THR A 13 -6.68 -1.77 -6.28
N SER A 14 -7.92 -2.05 -5.90
CA SER A 14 -9.04 -2.16 -6.84
C SER A 14 -9.31 -0.83 -7.54
N VAL A 15 -9.37 0.28 -6.79
CA VAL A 15 -9.56 1.62 -7.37
C VAL A 15 -8.42 1.96 -8.34
N VAL A 16 -7.17 1.65 -7.98
CA VAL A 16 -6.03 1.83 -8.90
C VAL A 16 -6.21 1.01 -10.16
N GLY A 17 -6.59 -0.27 -10.04
CA GLY A 17 -6.79 -1.18 -11.17
C GLY A 17 -7.91 -0.70 -12.10
N ASP A 18 -9.07 -0.36 -11.54
CA ASP A 18 -10.24 0.10 -12.31
C ASP A 18 -9.93 1.41 -13.04
N LEU A 19 -9.33 2.39 -12.36
CA LEU A 19 -8.96 3.65 -12.98
C LEU A 19 -7.87 3.47 -14.05
N THR A 20 -6.89 2.60 -13.81
CA THR A 20 -5.86 2.28 -14.81
C THR A 20 -6.48 1.67 -16.05
N THR A 21 -7.38 0.70 -15.89
CA THR A 21 -8.11 0.09 -17.00
C THR A 21 -8.93 1.13 -17.75
N TRP A 22 -9.63 1.98 -17.04
CA TRP A 22 -10.45 3.02 -17.64
C TRP A 22 -9.62 4.00 -18.47
N PHE A 23 -8.53 4.54 -17.94
CA PHE A 23 -7.68 5.49 -18.66
C PHE A 23 -6.89 4.84 -19.81
N TRP A 24 -6.34 3.65 -19.61
CA TRP A 24 -5.42 3.05 -20.56
C TRP A 24 -6.08 2.06 -21.56
N THR A 25 -7.30 1.64 -21.27
CA THR A 25 -8.01 0.66 -22.11
C THR A 25 -9.34 1.19 -22.61
N ASP A 26 -10.22 1.63 -21.70
CA ASP A 26 -11.61 1.94 -22.08
C ASP A 26 -11.68 3.27 -22.87
N ILE A 27 -11.05 4.35 -22.37
CA ILE A 27 -11.03 5.63 -23.10
C ILE A 27 -10.42 5.48 -24.51
N PRO A 28 -9.25 4.84 -24.72
CA PRO A 28 -8.73 4.58 -26.06
C PRO A 28 -9.67 3.79 -26.96
N LYS A 29 -10.32 2.75 -26.44
CA LYS A 29 -11.31 1.96 -27.20
C LYS A 29 -12.52 2.80 -27.61
N ASP A 30 -13.09 3.57 -26.68
CA ASP A 30 -14.25 4.41 -26.94
C ASP A 30 -13.94 5.52 -27.94
N ALA A 31 -12.69 6.01 -27.95
CA ALA A 31 -12.20 6.96 -28.95
C ALA A 31 -11.90 6.31 -30.30
N GLY A 32 -12.03 4.99 -30.45
CA GLY A 32 -11.76 4.25 -31.68
C GLY A 32 -10.27 4.13 -32.01
N TRP A 33 -9.39 4.30 -31.03
CA TRP A 33 -7.95 4.15 -31.24
C TRP A 33 -7.55 2.67 -31.11
N SER A 34 -6.84 2.16 -32.11
CA SER A 34 -6.21 0.83 -32.01
C SER A 34 -5.06 0.82 -31.01
N GLU A 35 -4.34 1.95 -30.95
CA GLU A 35 -3.28 2.21 -29.95
C GLU A 35 -3.40 3.66 -29.45
N PRO A 36 -3.12 3.94 -28.18
CA PRO A 36 -3.13 5.30 -27.66
C PRO A 36 -2.12 6.17 -28.41
N PRO A 37 -2.51 7.36 -28.90
CA PRO A 37 -1.60 8.25 -29.60
C PRO A 37 -0.51 8.77 -28.64
N TRP A 38 0.67 9.07 -29.17
CA TRP A 38 1.84 9.47 -28.39
C TRP A 38 1.59 10.68 -27.47
N TRP A 39 0.78 11.64 -27.90
CA TRP A 39 0.43 12.80 -27.08
C TRP A 39 -0.43 12.42 -25.86
N TYR A 40 -1.29 11.42 -25.98
CA TYR A 40 -2.10 10.89 -24.89
C TYR A 40 -1.22 10.22 -23.82
N VAL A 41 -0.27 9.41 -24.28
CA VAL A 41 0.70 8.73 -23.41
C VAL A 41 1.58 9.74 -22.65
N LEU A 42 1.89 10.90 -23.23
CA LEU A 42 2.63 11.98 -22.57
C LEU A 42 1.73 12.85 -21.68
N ALA A 43 0.47 13.05 -22.06
CA ALA A 43 -0.46 13.88 -21.30
C ALA A 43 -0.78 13.28 -19.93
N LEU A 44 -0.98 11.95 -19.83
CA LEU A 44 -1.36 11.30 -18.58
C LEU A 44 -0.30 11.48 -17.46
N PRO A 45 0.99 11.19 -17.64
CA PRO A 45 2.00 11.46 -16.62
C PRO A 45 2.17 12.95 -16.31
N THR A 46 1.92 13.84 -17.28
CA THR A 46 1.94 15.29 -17.06
C THR A 46 0.82 15.71 -16.12
N ILE A 47 -0.38 15.17 -16.31
CA ILE A 47 -1.53 15.36 -15.42
C ILE A 47 -1.23 14.79 -14.04
N ALA A 48 -0.60 13.61 -13.96
CA ALA A 48 -0.14 13.04 -12.70
C ALA A 48 0.74 14.02 -11.92
N GLY A 49 1.71 14.66 -12.61
CA GLY A 49 2.60 15.66 -12.02
C GLY A 49 1.84 16.84 -11.39
N VAL A 50 0.76 17.30 -12.04
CA VAL A 50 -0.10 18.38 -11.49
C VAL A 50 -0.81 17.92 -10.22
N PHE A 51 -1.38 16.71 -10.20
CA PHE A 51 -2.03 16.17 -9.01
C PHE A 51 -1.04 15.92 -7.86
N VAL A 52 0.14 15.37 -8.17
CA VAL A 52 1.20 15.17 -7.18
C VAL A 52 1.65 16.52 -6.62
N PHE A 53 1.84 17.53 -7.47
CA PHE A 53 2.15 18.90 -7.02
C PHE A 53 1.04 19.43 -6.09
N GLY A 54 -0.23 19.23 -6.42
CA GLY A 54 -1.36 19.56 -5.54
C GLY A 54 -1.27 18.83 -4.20
N ALA A 55 -0.97 17.54 -4.20
CA ALA A 55 -0.81 16.73 -3.00
C ALA A 55 0.32 17.26 -2.09
N THR A 56 1.41 17.80 -2.65
CA THR A 56 2.50 18.41 -1.84
C THR A 56 2.07 19.64 -1.07
N LYS A 57 0.95 20.28 -1.42
CA LYS A 57 0.37 21.42 -0.69
C LYS A 57 -0.56 21.00 0.44
N MET A 58 -0.97 19.72 0.47
CA MET A 58 -1.82 19.16 1.53
C MET A 58 -0.97 18.78 2.75
N PRO A 59 -1.59 18.63 3.95
CA PRO A 59 -0.93 18.02 5.10
C PRO A 59 -0.36 16.64 4.72
N GLY A 60 0.91 16.38 5.10
CA GLY A 60 1.61 15.15 4.71
C GLY A 60 2.41 15.24 3.41
N LYS A 61 2.29 16.35 2.67
CA LYS A 61 3.13 16.72 1.50
C LYS A 61 3.27 15.61 0.43
N GLY A 62 2.31 14.68 0.34
CA GLY A 62 2.36 13.56 -0.60
C GLY A 62 3.20 12.37 -0.14
N GLY A 63 3.63 12.33 1.13
CA GLY A 63 4.45 11.27 1.70
C GLY A 63 5.89 11.68 1.96
N HIS A 64 6.73 10.71 2.31
CA HIS A 64 8.15 10.93 2.60
C HIS A 64 8.93 11.15 1.31
N SER A 65 9.92 12.04 1.37
CA SER A 65 10.86 12.22 0.27
C SER A 65 11.74 10.98 0.13
N PRO A 66 12.00 10.48 -1.10
CA PRO A 66 12.94 9.39 -1.32
C PRO A 66 14.34 9.66 -0.77
N LEU A 67 14.71 10.95 -0.62
CA LEU A 67 15.99 11.38 -0.05
C LEU A 67 16.07 11.19 1.48
N GLU A 68 14.94 11.07 2.16
CA GLU A 68 14.86 10.81 3.60
C GLU A 68 14.95 9.32 3.94
N GLY A 69 15.14 8.48 2.92
CA GLY A 69 15.20 7.04 3.03
C GLY A 69 13.80 6.41 3.16
N LEU A 70 13.79 5.10 3.42
CA LEU A 70 12.55 4.35 3.70
C LEU A 70 12.06 4.67 5.12
N GLY A 71 11.59 5.91 5.31
CA GLY A 71 11.04 6.33 6.59
C GLY A 71 9.79 5.54 6.95
N MET A 72 9.91 4.65 7.93
CA MET A 72 8.77 3.92 8.52
C MET A 72 8.04 4.78 9.58
N GLY A 73 8.02 6.10 9.40
CA GLY A 73 7.22 6.98 10.23
C GLY A 73 5.74 6.77 9.95
N ALA A 74 4.97 6.37 10.96
CA ALA A 74 3.52 6.37 10.84
C ALA A 74 3.05 7.81 10.62
N LEU A 75 2.33 8.04 9.52
CA LEU A 75 1.72 9.32 9.23
C LEU A 75 0.54 9.56 10.19
N GLU A 76 0.28 10.81 10.50
CA GLU A 76 -0.97 11.14 11.14
C GLU A 76 -2.14 10.92 10.17
N LEU A 77 -3.32 10.55 10.70
CA LEU A 77 -4.49 10.25 9.86
C LEU A 77 -4.85 11.40 8.90
N ARG A 78 -4.59 12.65 9.30
CA ARG A 78 -4.80 13.86 8.49
C ARG A 78 -3.84 13.98 7.31
N GLU A 79 -2.72 13.27 7.32
CA GLU A 79 -1.68 13.30 6.29
C GLU A 79 -1.91 12.22 5.23
N LEU A 80 -2.61 11.15 5.60
CA LEU A 80 -2.89 10.02 4.72
C LEU A 80 -3.58 10.41 3.40
N PRO A 81 -4.56 11.34 3.36
CA PRO A 81 -5.19 11.73 2.11
C PRO A 81 -4.22 12.27 1.05
N SER A 82 -3.20 13.04 1.46
CA SER A 82 -2.20 13.58 0.52
C SER A 82 -1.37 12.46 -0.12
N VAL A 83 -1.03 11.44 0.65
CA VAL A 83 -0.29 10.27 0.17
C VAL A 83 -1.14 9.46 -0.79
N ILE A 84 -2.43 9.24 -0.45
CA ILE A 84 -3.36 8.51 -1.31
C ILE A 84 -3.53 9.25 -2.65
N VAL A 85 -3.75 10.57 -2.64
CA VAL A 85 -3.90 11.35 -3.88
C VAL A 85 -2.65 11.30 -4.73
N ALA A 86 -1.47 11.49 -4.13
CA ALA A 86 -0.20 11.41 -4.86
C ALA A 86 0.03 10.02 -5.46
N ALA A 87 -0.27 8.96 -4.69
CA ALA A 87 -0.12 7.58 -5.12
C ALA A 87 -1.10 7.21 -6.24
N LEU A 88 -2.38 7.57 -6.09
CA LEU A 88 -3.39 7.35 -7.14
C LEU A 88 -2.99 8.04 -8.43
N ALA A 89 -2.61 9.32 -8.36
CA ALA A 89 -2.17 10.05 -9.54
C ALA A 89 -0.95 9.39 -10.20
N SER A 90 0.04 8.99 -9.43
CA SER A 90 1.24 8.34 -9.97
C SER A 90 0.93 6.99 -10.60
N LEU A 91 0.21 6.12 -9.89
CA LEU A 91 -0.06 4.74 -10.33
C LEU A 91 -1.01 4.69 -11.53
N VAL A 92 -2.11 5.46 -11.47
CA VAL A 92 -3.15 5.45 -12.51
C VAL A 92 -2.67 6.04 -13.81
N PHE A 93 -1.88 7.12 -13.75
CA PHE A 93 -1.42 7.82 -14.96
C PHE A 93 -0.08 7.30 -15.51
N GLY A 94 0.37 6.13 -15.09
CA GLY A 94 1.45 5.37 -15.75
C GLY A 94 2.86 5.75 -15.30
N VAL A 95 3.00 6.38 -14.13
CA VAL A 95 4.33 6.49 -13.50
C VAL A 95 4.71 5.10 -12.98
N VAL A 96 5.88 4.61 -13.39
CA VAL A 96 6.37 3.28 -13.00
C VAL A 96 6.77 3.27 -11.52
N LEU A 97 5.79 3.12 -10.66
CA LEU A 97 5.92 2.98 -9.21
C LEU A 97 5.06 1.80 -8.76
N GLY A 98 5.52 1.08 -7.74
CA GLY A 98 4.71 0.03 -7.12
C GLY A 98 3.76 0.59 -6.06
N PRO A 99 2.68 -0.12 -5.75
CA PRO A 99 1.71 0.28 -4.71
C PRO A 99 2.22 0.00 -3.28
N GLU A 100 3.45 -0.51 -3.11
CA GLU A 100 4.00 -0.93 -1.83
C GLU A 100 4.09 0.24 -0.83
N ALA A 101 4.58 1.39 -1.30
CA ALA A 101 4.75 2.56 -0.45
C ALA A 101 3.43 3.13 0.08
N PRO A 102 2.41 3.41 -0.75
CA PRO A 102 1.10 3.87 -0.25
C PRO A 102 0.40 2.82 0.60
N LEU A 103 0.52 1.53 0.30
CA LEU A 103 -0.07 0.48 1.12
C LEU A 103 0.61 0.37 2.49
N THR A 104 1.93 0.49 2.54
CA THR A 104 2.66 0.58 3.80
C THR A 104 2.19 1.79 4.62
N ALA A 105 2.02 2.95 3.99
CA ALA A 105 1.52 4.15 4.66
C ALA A 105 0.09 3.96 5.21
N ILE A 106 -0.82 3.37 4.42
CA ILE A 106 -2.18 3.02 4.86
C ILE A 106 -2.11 2.07 6.06
N GLY A 107 -1.32 1.00 5.96
CA GLY A 107 -1.19 0.00 7.00
C GLY A 107 -0.63 0.56 8.30
N LEU A 108 0.48 1.33 8.24
CA LEU A 108 1.10 1.98 9.39
C LEU A 108 0.12 2.95 10.07
N THR A 109 -0.56 3.79 9.30
CA THR A 109 -1.46 4.82 9.83
C THR A 109 -2.70 4.20 10.46
N LEU A 110 -3.34 3.25 9.81
CA LEU A 110 -4.51 2.57 10.38
C LEU A 110 -4.15 1.71 11.59
N GLY A 111 -2.97 1.08 11.57
CA GLY A 111 -2.41 0.36 12.71
C GLY A 111 -2.17 1.28 13.90
N LEU A 112 -1.59 2.48 13.67
CA LEU A 112 -1.41 3.53 14.67
C LEU A 112 -2.74 3.97 15.29
N VAL A 113 -3.73 4.28 14.45
CA VAL A 113 -5.06 4.73 14.90
C VAL A 113 -5.73 3.63 15.73
N GLY A 114 -5.71 2.39 15.25
CA GLY A 114 -6.29 1.27 15.98
C GLY A 114 -5.61 1.02 17.33
N ALA A 115 -4.28 1.13 17.38
CA ALA A 115 -3.51 0.99 18.63
C ALA A 115 -3.85 2.08 19.65
N ARG A 116 -4.00 3.32 19.19
CA ARG A 116 -4.42 4.46 20.04
C ARG A 116 -5.84 4.28 20.58
N ILE A 117 -6.78 3.84 19.74
CA ILE A 117 -8.16 3.53 20.17
C ILE A 117 -8.16 2.41 21.21
N ALA A 118 -7.29 1.42 21.06
CA ALA A 118 -7.14 0.32 22.03
C ALA A 118 -6.40 0.71 23.31
N GLY A 119 -5.90 1.95 23.43
CA GLY A 119 -5.21 2.44 24.61
C GLY A 119 -3.86 1.78 24.87
N LEU A 120 -3.17 1.32 23.79
CA LEU A 120 -1.87 0.67 23.91
C LEU A 120 -0.79 1.68 24.29
N ASP A 121 0.24 1.19 24.99
CA ASP A 121 1.44 1.95 25.30
C ASP A 121 2.26 2.27 24.02
N GLU A 122 3.27 3.09 24.14
CA GLU A 122 4.09 3.53 23.00
C GLU A 122 4.72 2.36 22.24
N GLN A 123 5.09 1.29 22.93
CA GLN A 123 5.65 0.10 22.31
C GLN A 123 4.58 -0.71 21.58
N GLY A 124 3.39 -0.85 22.15
CA GLY A 124 2.24 -1.49 21.52
C GLY A 124 1.81 -0.73 20.27
N VAL A 125 1.83 0.60 20.32
CA VAL A 125 1.55 1.45 19.15
C VAL A 125 2.52 1.17 18.01
N LYS A 126 3.83 1.10 18.27
CA LYS A 126 4.84 0.74 17.24
C LYS A 126 4.59 -0.64 16.64
N VAL A 127 4.38 -1.64 17.50
CA VAL A 127 4.13 -3.02 17.05
C VAL A 127 2.87 -3.10 16.19
N MET A 128 1.77 -2.46 16.61
CA MET A 128 0.51 -2.50 15.87
C MET A 128 0.55 -1.71 14.57
N SER A 129 1.29 -0.60 14.51
CA SER A 129 1.50 0.14 13.27
C SER A 129 2.23 -0.74 12.25
N ILE A 130 3.33 -1.35 12.65
CA ILE A 130 4.10 -2.24 11.76
C ILE A 130 3.28 -3.47 11.37
N ALA A 131 2.55 -4.09 12.30
CA ALA A 131 1.64 -5.19 11.98
C ALA A 131 0.56 -4.79 10.96
N GLY A 132 0.09 -3.54 11.02
CA GLY A 132 -0.80 -2.98 10.02
C GLY A 132 -0.17 -2.92 8.62
N ALA A 133 1.10 -2.53 8.53
CA ALA A 133 1.84 -2.56 7.26
C ALA A 133 1.96 -3.99 6.70
N PHE A 134 2.22 -4.99 7.56
CA PHE A 134 2.23 -6.40 7.16
C PHE A 134 0.87 -6.84 6.58
N ALA A 135 -0.24 -6.44 7.21
CA ALA A 135 -1.57 -6.76 6.71
C ALA A 135 -1.85 -6.14 5.33
N ALA A 136 -1.47 -4.86 5.14
CA ALA A 136 -1.69 -4.16 3.88
C ALA A 136 -0.83 -4.74 2.74
N ILE A 137 0.46 -4.96 2.98
CA ILE A 137 1.39 -5.52 1.98
C ILE A 137 1.03 -6.96 1.60
N ALA A 138 0.51 -7.77 2.53
CA ALA A 138 0.10 -9.14 2.25
C ALA A 138 -1.02 -9.23 1.21
N THR A 139 -1.80 -8.18 1.02
CA THR A 139 -2.84 -8.13 -0.03
C THR A 139 -2.28 -8.04 -1.45
N ILE A 140 -1.03 -7.59 -1.63
CA ILE A 140 -0.38 -7.57 -2.95
C ILE A 140 0.27 -8.91 -3.25
N PHE A 141 1.02 -9.43 -2.28
CA PHE A 141 1.83 -10.64 -2.47
C PHE A 141 1.04 -11.94 -2.33
N GLY A 142 -0.24 -11.86 -1.96
CA GLY A 142 -1.12 -13.02 -1.84
C GLY A 142 -0.68 -14.06 -0.78
N GLY A 143 0.27 -13.69 0.10
CA GLY A 143 0.77 -14.60 1.11
C GLY A 143 1.52 -13.91 2.25
N PRO A 144 1.50 -14.52 3.47
CA PRO A 144 2.15 -13.92 4.62
C PRO A 144 3.67 -13.99 4.57
N ILE A 145 4.25 -14.97 3.88
CA ILE A 145 5.70 -15.19 3.85
C ILE A 145 6.41 -14.12 3.01
N PRO A 146 6.06 -13.89 1.71
CA PRO A 146 6.71 -12.86 0.91
C PRO A 146 6.59 -11.46 1.51
N SER A 147 5.38 -11.10 1.98
CA SER A 147 5.14 -9.79 2.61
C SER A 147 5.93 -9.60 3.89
N SER A 148 6.09 -10.65 4.69
CA SER A 148 6.88 -10.60 5.92
C SER A 148 8.36 -10.44 5.63
N LEU A 149 8.91 -11.15 4.65
CA LEU A 149 10.31 -11.02 4.25
C LEU A 149 10.62 -9.61 3.77
N LEU A 150 9.80 -9.06 2.87
CA LEU A 150 9.97 -7.69 2.38
C LEU A 150 9.95 -6.67 3.51
N LEU A 151 8.96 -6.76 4.41
CA LEU A 151 8.84 -5.79 5.50
C LEU A 151 9.92 -5.95 6.55
N PHE A 152 10.41 -7.17 6.81
CA PHE A 152 11.59 -7.36 7.66
C PHE A 152 12.84 -6.73 7.05
N GLU A 153 13.02 -6.83 5.75
CA GLU A 153 14.12 -6.17 5.05
C GLU A 153 14.03 -4.64 5.18
N ILE A 154 12.84 -4.07 4.96
CA ILE A 154 12.60 -2.63 5.12
C ILE A 154 12.85 -2.18 6.57
N VAL A 155 12.33 -2.91 7.56
CA VAL A 155 12.56 -2.61 8.98
C VAL A 155 14.03 -2.72 9.34
N ALA A 156 14.74 -3.72 8.82
CA ALA A 156 16.17 -3.89 9.03
C ALA A 156 16.97 -2.73 8.41
N ALA A 157 16.63 -2.35 7.18
CA ALA A 157 17.28 -1.25 6.46
C ALA A 157 17.06 0.12 7.13
N SER A 158 15.92 0.31 7.80
CA SER A 158 15.62 1.55 8.54
C SER A 158 16.39 1.72 9.85
N GLY A 159 17.22 0.75 10.24
CA GLY A 159 17.97 0.78 11.49
C GLY A 159 17.12 0.61 12.76
N MET A 160 15.82 0.35 12.63
CA MET A 160 14.90 0.15 13.76
C MET A 160 15.03 -1.23 14.44
N VAL A 161 15.98 -2.03 14.01
CA VAL A 161 16.18 -3.39 14.52
C VAL A 161 17.01 -3.37 15.82
N ALA A 162 16.35 -3.05 16.94
CA ALA A 162 16.83 -3.58 18.22
C ALA A 162 16.42 -5.08 18.26
N SER A 163 17.35 -5.97 18.58
CA SER A 163 17.17 -7.43 18.59
C SER A 163 15.92 -7.94 19.32
N ASN A 164 15.44 -7.18 20.30
CA ASN A 164 14.24 -7.50 21.08
C ASN A 164 12.91 -7.13 20.36
N LEU A 165 12.95 -6.29 19.35
CA LEU A 165 11.74 -5.84 18.64
C LEU A 165 11.30 -6.87 17.59
N ILE A 166 12.24 -7.56 16.94
CA ILE A 166 11.95 -8.58 15.92
C ILE A 166 11.06 -9.68 16.49
N GLY A 167 11.41 -10.24 17.65
CA GLY A 167 10.60 -11.28 18.29
C GLY A 167 9.17 -10.84 18.63
N ARG A 168 8.99 -9.56 18.99
CA ARG A 168 7.68 -8.99 19.31
C ARG A 168 6.87 -8.61 18.08
N LEU A 169 7.53 -8.36 16.94
CA LEU A 169 6.90 -8.04 15.66
C LEU A 169 6.48 -9.28 14.86
N LEU A 170 7.24 -10.38 15.02
CA LEU A 170 7.04 -11.60 14.24
C LEU A 170 5.61 -12.15 14.37
N ALA A 171 5.14 -12.40 15.58
CA ALA A 171 3.82 -13.02 15.78
C ALA A 171 2.66 -12.10 15.32
N PRO A 172 2.55 -10.83 15.78
CA PRO A 172 1.46 -9.97 15.33
C PRO A 172 1.58 -9.61 13.84
N GLY A 173 2.80 -9.48 13.31
CA GLY A 173 3.03 -9.21 11.88
C GLY A 173 2.58 -10.38 10.99
N LEU A 174 3.01 -11.61 11.29
CA LEU A 174 2.60 -12.80 10.55
C LEU A 174 1.10 -13.07 10.64
N LEU A 175 0.49 -12.87 11.81
CA LEU A 175 -0.96 -12.99 11.97
C LEU A 175 -1.70 -11.94 11.13
N ALA A 176 -1.23 -10.70 11.15
CA ALA A 176 -1.83 -9.62 10.36
C ALA A 176 -1.69 -9.87 8.86
N ALA A 177 -0.50 -10.32 8.41
CA ALA A 177 -0.25 -10.70 7.03
C ALA A 177 -1.10 -11.90 6.60
N GLY A 178 -1.25 -12.92 7.47
CA GLY A 178 -2.13 -14.06 7.23
C GLY A 178 -3.59 -13.66 7.03
N ILE A 179 -4.09 -12.74 7.86
CA ILE A 179 -5.44 -12.18 7.71
C ILE A 179 -5.58 -11.45 6.38
N GLY A 180 -4.58 -10.64 5.99
CA GLY A 180 -4.57 -9.93 4.72
C GLY A 180 -4.63 -10.87 3.51
N ALA A 181 -3.79 -11.88 3.52
CA ALA A 181 -3.77 -12.91 2.46
C ALA A 181 -5.08 -13.69 2.37
N LEU A 182 -5.67 -14.10 3.51
CA LEU A 182 -6.95 -14.80 3.55
C LEU A 182 -8.09 -13.94 3.03
N LEU A 183 -8.11 -12.64 3.39
CA LEU A 183 -9.13 -11.72 2.89
C LEU A 183 -9.05 -11.57 1.37
N LEU A 184 -7.84 -11.37 0.83
CA LEU A 184 -7.62 -11.30 -0.62
C LEU A 184 -8.09 -12.58 -1.32
N THR A 185 -7.70 -13.75 -0.80
CA THR A 185 -8.10 -15.04 -1.36
C THR A 185 -9.61 -15.21 -1.34
N GLY A 186 -10.27 -14.81 -0.24
CA GLY A 186 -11.73 -14.88 -0.11
C GLY A 186 -12.46 -13.94 -1.08
N VAL A 187 -11.96 -12.73 -1.30
CA VAL A 187 -12.51 -11.78 -2.29
C VAL A 187 -12.37 -12.32 -3.71
N ASN A 188 -11.26 -13.00 -4.02
CA ASN A 188 -11.01 -13.62 -5.33
C ASN A 188 -11.68 -14.99 -5.52
N GLY A 189 -12.61 -15.38 -4.64
CA GLY A 189 -13.42 -16.59 -4.80
C GLY A 189 -12.75 -17.89 -4.42
N TRP A 190 -11.64 -17.87 -3.65
CA TRP A 190 -10.85 -19.03 -3.22
C TRP A 190 -10.19 -19.84 -4.35
N ASP A 191 -10.31 -19.40 -5.62
CA ASP A 191 -9.77 -20.13 -6.78
C ASP A 191 -8.24 -20.25 -6.76
N GLY A 192 -7.56 -19.30 -6.11
CA GLY A 192 -6.10 -19.33 -5.95
C GLY A 192 -5.57 -20.39 -4.98
N VAL A 193 -6.40 -20.93 -4.09
CA VAL A 193 -5.99 -21.95 -3.12
C VAL A 193 -5.88 -23.34 -3.77
N HIS A 194 -6.61 -23.55 -4.85
CA HIS A 194 -6.63 -24.84 -5.55
C HIS A 194 -5.62 -24.93 -6.70
N SER A 195 -5.01 -23.83 -7.10
CA SER A 195 -4.05 -23.79 -8.22
C SER A 195 -2.59 -23.98 -7.80
N GLY A 196 -2.32 -24.47 -6.61
CA GLY A 196 -0.96 -24.81 -6.12
C GLY A 196 -0.31 -26.02 -6.82
N GLY A 197 -0.71 -26.32 -8.04
CA GLY A 197 -0.02 -27.25 -8.90
C GLY A 197 1.07 -26.51 -9.67
N PHE A 198 2.33 -26.62 -9.23
CA PHE A 198 3.46 -26.38 -10.10
C PHE A 198 3.28 -27.29 -11.32
N ARG A 199 3.02 -26.70 -12.50
CA ARG A 199 3.14 -27.37 -13.79
C ARG A 199 4.47 -26.97 -14.43
#